data_8c7a72ea7290bab88e9f972a75e8563a
#
_entry.id   8c7a72ea7290bab88e9f972a75e8563a
#
_cell.length_a   1.000
_cell.length_b   1.000
_cell.length_c   1.000
_cell.angle_alpha   90.00
_cell.angle_beta   90.00
_cell.angle_gamma   90.00
#
_symmetry.space_group_name_H-M   'P 1'
#
loop_
_entity.id
_entity.type
_entity.pdbx_description
1 polymer ?
#
loop_
_entity_poly.entity_id
_entity_poly.type
_entity_poly.pdbx_seq_one_letter_code
_entity_poly.pdbx_strand_id
1 'polypeptide(L)'
;DVNILSIGTGIEEHARYAIDFIEAVRWIKANLKGALTSGGVSNLSFAFRGNNPVREAMHSAFLYHAIKAGLDMAIVNPSMLQIYDEIDPELLRCVEDVIFDRDPAATERLMEYCQRQKEMADQAGHDERCSCHDHTDSHSRPVRESLEERLRTALVKGTSATLNSDLMEAMERY
;
A
#
# COMPACT_ATOMS: atom_id res chain seq x y z
N ASP A 1 6.20 -12.34 19.71
CA ASP A 1 5.33 -11.90 18.60
C ASP A 1 5.02 -10.42 18.75
N VAL A 2 5.28 -9.64 17.69
CA VAL A 2 5.08 -8.19 17.68
C VAL A 2 4.54 -7.76 16.31
N ASN A 3 3.56 -6.87 16.30
CA ASN A 3 3.14 -6.19 15.07
C ASN A 3 4.13 -5.07 14.73
N ILE A 4 4.59 -5.05 13.49
CA ILE A 4 5.38 -3.95 12.97
C ILE A 4 4.41 -2.83 12.59
N LEU A 5 4.55 -1.66 13.20
CA LEU A 5 3.70 -0.51 12.92
C LEU A 5 4.10 0.17 11.60
N SER A 6 3.21 1.04 11.09
CA SER A 6 3.40 1.69 9.80
C SER A 6 4.60 2.62 9.79
N ILE A 7 5.39 2.52 8.73
CA ILE A 7 6.43 3.48 8.34
C ILE A 7 5.93 4.39 7.21
N GLY A 8 6.69 5.41 6.86
CA GLY A 8 6.32 6.34 5.78
C GLY A 8 5.08 7.19 6.11
N THR A 9 4.84 7.45 7.38
CA THR A 9 3.67 8.21 7.87
C THR A 9 3.91 9.72 7.92
N GLY A 10 5.16 10.17 7.70
CA GLY A 10 5.58 11.56 7.94
C GLY A 10 5.83 11.89 9.41
N ILE A 11 5.68 10.93 10.32
CA ILE A 11 5.99 11.09 11.76
C ILE A 11 7.39 10.53 11.99
N GLU A 12 8.29 11.35 12.53
CA GLU A 12 9.71 11.00 12.73
C GLU A 12 9.90 9.74 13.61
N GLU A 13 9.11 9.62 14.69
CA GLU A 13 9.15 8.46 15.59
C GLU A 13 8.86 7.13 14.86
N HIS A 14 8.03 7.18 13.80
CA HIS A 14 7.63 5.98 13.06
C HIS A 14 8.67 5.53 12.03
N ALA A 15 9.60 6.39 11.65
CA ALA A 15 10.58 6.11 10.59
C ALA A 15 11.44 4.89 10.90
N ARG A 16 11.76 4.66 12.18
CA ARG A 16 12.65 3.60 12.63
C ARG A 16 12.00 2.27 12.97
N TYR A 17 10.68 2.15 12.98
CA TYR A 17 10.02 0.91 13.45
C TYR A 17 10.44 -0.35 12.69
N ALA A 18 10.68 -0.27 11.40
CA ALA A 18 11.15 -1.40 10.60
C ALA A 18 12.59 -1.80 10.97
N ILE A 19 13.48 -0.82 11.12
CA ILE A 19 14.88 -1.03 11.51
C ILE A 19 14.94 -1.63 12.89
N ASP A 20 14.25 -1.03 13.85
CA ASP A 20 14.27 -1.43 15.25
C ASP A 20 13.75 -2.87 15.42
N PHE A 21 12.75 -3.27 14.63
CA PHE A 21 12.29 -4.65 14.60
C PHE A 21 13.36 -5.61 14.08
N ILE A 22 14.01 -5.29 12.96
CA ILE A 22 15.07 -6.13 12.37
C ILE A 22 16.25 -6.25 13.33
N GLU A 23 16.64 -5.15 13.97
CA GLU A 23 17.72 -5.13 14.96
C GLU A 23 17.37 -5.92 16.21
N ALA A 24 16.13 -5.79 16.71
CA ALA A 24 15.64 -6.57 17.84
C ALA A 24 15.65 -8.07 17.54
N VAL A 25 15.22 -8.49 16.34
CA VAL A 25 15.30 -9.91 15.91
C VAL A 25 16.74 -10.38 15.93
N ARG A 26 17.67 -9.62 15.35
CA ARG A 26 19.10 -9.96 15.32
C ARG A 26 19.66 -10.09 16.73
N TRP A 27 19.34 -9.16 17.61
CA TRP A 27 19.77 -9.17 19.01
C TRP A 27 19.24 -10.39 19.77
N ILE A 28 17.92 -10.69 19.61
CA ILE A 28 17.29 -11.87 20.25
C ILE A 28 18.00 -13.15 19.81
N LYS A 29 18.24 -13.31 18.50
CA LYS A 29 18.92 -14.50 17.97
C LYS A 29 20.34 -14.65 18.47
N ALA A 30 21.05 -13.56 18.68
CA ALA A 30 22.42 -13.58 19.20
C ALA A 30 22.49 -13.88 20.71
N ASN A 31 21.52 -13.37 21.49
CA ASN A 31 21.63 -13.34 22.94
C ASN A 31 20.69 -14.33 23.66
N LEU A 32 19.56 -14.67 23.07
CA LEU A 32 18.54 -15.52 23.70
C LEU A 32 18.44 -16.86 22.95
N LYS A 33 19.30 -17.82 23.31
CA LYS A 33 19.33 -19.15 22.70
C LYS A 33 17.99 -19.87 22.84
N GLY A 34 17.45 -20.35 21.73
CA GLY A 34 16.18 -21.08 21.68
C GLY A 34 14.94 -20.22 21.61
N ALA A 35 15.05 -18.88 21.73
CA ALA A 35 13.91 -18.00 21.50
C ALA A 35 13.54 -17.96 20.02
N LEU A 36 12.25 -18.10 19.73
CA LEU A 36 11.66 -17.92 18.41
C LEU A 36 11.02 -16.55 18.31
N THR A 37 11.07 -15.97 17.12
CA THR A 37 10.52 -14.64 16.82
C THR A 37 9.43 -14.70 15.78
N SER A 38 8.38 -13.88 15.96
CA SER A 38 7.26 -13.77 15.04
C SER A 38 6.89 -12.30 14.84
N GLY A 39 6.50 -11.92 13.63
CA GLY A 39 6.15 -10.54 13.29
C GLY A 39 4.91 -10.42 12.44
N GLY A 40 4.00 -9.49 12.81
CA GLY A 40 2.88 -9.09 11.98
C GLY A 40 3.30 -8.00 11.00
N VAL A 41 3.38 -8.33 9.69
CA VAL A 41 4.01 -7.47 8.67
C VAL A 41 3.02 -6.54 7.97
N SER A 42 1.75 -6.91 7.87
CA SER A 42 0.78 -6.20 7.02
C SER A 42 0.59 -4.72 7.37
N ASN A 43 0.79 -4.34 8.64
CA ASN A 43 0.64 -2.95 9.09
C ASN A 43 1.81 -2.05 8.68
N LEU A 44 2.98 -2.62 8.36
CA LEU A 44 4.17 -1.87 7.92
C LEU A 44 3.84 -0.86 6.82
N SER A 45 3.06 -1.28 5.85
CA SER A 45 2.71 -0.52 4.65
C SER A 45 1.37 0.22 4.74
N PHE A 46 0.84 0.45 5.95
CA PHE A 46 -0.48 1.05 6.12
C PHE A 46 -0.59 2.46 5.54
N ALA A 47 0.48 3.26 5.57
CA ALA A 47 0.52 4.59 4.97
C ALA A 47 0.29 4.57 3.44
N PHE A 48 0.54 3.43 2.78
CA PHE A 48 0.41 3.24 1.33
C PHE A 48 -0.85 2.45 0.94
N ARG A 49 -1.91 2.50 1.76
CA ARG A 49 -3.21 1.87 1.43
C ARG A 49 -3.75 2.41 0.10
N GLY A 50 -4.29 1.49 -0.71
CA GLY A 50 -4.78 1.80 -2.06
C GLY A 50 -3.73 1.67 -3.16
N ASN A 51 -2.45 1.39 -2.81
CA ASN A 51 -1.40 1.08 -3.77
C ASN A 51 -0.83 -0.32 -3.49
N ASN A 52 -1.48 -1.35 -4.00
CA ASN A 52 -1.10 -2.74 -3.75
C ASN A 52 0.31 -3.08 -4.23
N PRO A 53 0.77 -2.68 -5.44
CA PRO A 53 2.13 -2.99 -5.89
C PRO A 53 3.22 -2.49 -4.94
N VAL A 54 3.08 -1.28 -4.42
CA VAL A 54 4.02 -0.72 -3.45
C VAL A 54 3.97 -1.48 -2.12
N ARG A 55 2.76 -1.82 -1.65
CA ARG A 55 2.60 -2.60 -0.41
C ARG A 55 3.21 -3.99 -0.51
N GLU A 56 3.02 -4.67 -1.63
CA GLU A 56 3.62 -5.99 -1.92
C GLU A 56 5.14 -5.91 -1.93
N ALA A 57 5.71 -4.90 -2.58
CA ALA A 57 7.15 -4.65 -2.58
C ALA A 57 7.68 -4.36 -1.17
N MET A 58 6.96 -3.55 -0.37
CA MET A 58 7.35 -3.25 1.02
C MET A 58 7.34 -4.51 1.90
N HIS A 59 6.30 -5.34 1.80
CA HIS A 59 6.23 -6.59 2.57
C HIS A 59 7.36 -7.54 2.19
N SER A 60 7.61 -7.70 0.89
CA SER A 60 8.64 -8.61 0.38
C SER A 60 10.05 -8.15 0.72
N ALA A 61 10.36 -6.87 0.53
CA ALA A 61 11.65 -6.30 0.88
C ALA A 61 11.91 -6.37 2.40
N PHE A 62 10.91 -6.01 3.21
CA PHE A 62 11.03 -6.11 4.67
C PHE A 62 11.28 -7.55 5.12
N LEU A 63 10.48 -8.52 4.63
CA LEU A 63 10.64 -9.94 4.97
C LEU A 63 12.00 -10.48 4.56
N TYR A 64 12.50 -10.13 3.38
CA TYR A 64 13.83 -10.52 2.94
C TYR A 64 14.91 -10.14 3.96
N HIS A 65 14.89 -8.91 4.46
CA HIS A 65 15.85 -8.44 5.45
C HIS A 65 15.60 -9.01 6.86
N ALA A 66 14.34 -9.15 7.27
CA ALA A 66 13.99 -9.70 8.58
C ALA A 66 14.33 -11.20 8.68
N ILE A 67 14.12 -11.98 7.62
CA ILE A 67 14.52 -13.40 7.54
C ILE A 67 16.05 -13.52 7.61
N LYS A 68 16.79 -12.67 6.90
CA LYS A 68 18.25 -12.63 7.01
C LYS A 68 18.75 -12.26 8.42
N ALA A 69 17.95 -11.51 9.19
CA ALA A 69 18.25 -11.22 10.60
C ALA A 69 17.89 -12.37 11.54
N GLY A 70 17.16 -13.39 11.06
CA GLY A 70 16.79 -14.59 11.81
C GLY A 70 15.32 -14.66 12.24
N LEU A 71 14.42 -13.91 11.61
CA LEU A 71 12.98 -14.02 11.86
C LEU A 71 12.48 -15.43 11.54
N ASP A 72 11.78 -16.08 12.47
CA ASP A 72 11.32 -17.48 12.32
C ASP A 72 9.95 -17.56 11.68
N MET A 73 9.04 -16.64 12.01
CA MET A 73 7.66 -16.62 11.50
C MET A 73 7.22 -15.20 11.15
N ALA A 74 6.35 -15.10 10.17
CA ALA A 74 5.69 -13.84 9.82
C ALA A 74 4.19 -14.07 9.61
N ILE A 75 3.39 -13.12 10.09
CA ILE A 75 1.96 -13.06 9.82
C ILE A 75 1.76 -12.01 8.73
N VAL A 76 1.43 -12.48 7.53
CA VAL A 76 1.25 -11.64 6.35
C VAL A 76 0.26 -12.31 5.40
N ASN A 77 -0.44 -11.51 4.59
CA ASN A 77 -1.25 -12.07 3.50
C ASN A 77 -0.35 -12.60 2.38
N PRO A 78 -0.32 -13.91 2.09
CA PRO A 78 0.56 -14.48 1.07
C PRO A 78 0.34 -13.92 -0.34
N SER A 79 -0.91 -13.51 -0.66
CA SER A 79 -1.23 -12.89 -1.95
C SER A 79 -0.67 -11.45 -2.11
N MET A 80 -0.14 -10.89 -1.04
CA MET A 80 0.49 -9.57 -1.00
C MET A 80 2.03 -9.67 -0.91
N LEU A 81 2.58 -10.75 -1.44
CA LEU A 81 4.02 -10.98 -1.54
C LEU A 81 4.40 -11.22 -2.99
N GLN A 82 5.57 -10.73 -3.35
CA GLN A 82 6.23 -10.98 -4.62
C GLN A 82 7.67 -11.45 -4.39
N ILE A 83 8.30 -12.02 -5.40
CA ILE A 83 9.69 -12.46 -5.30
C ILE A 83 10.59 -11.22 -5.24
N TYR A 84 11.47 -11.15 -4.25
CA TYR A 84 12.32 -9.97 -4.00
C TYR A 84 13.15 -9.57 -5.24
N ASP A 85 13.73 -10.54 -5.94
CA ASP A 85 14.56 -10.31 -7.13
C ASP A 85 13.76 -9.91 -8.39
N GLU A 86 12.41 -10.06 -8.34
CA GLU A 86 11.50 -9.67 -9.43
C GLU A 86 10.86 -8.30 -9.20
N ILE A 87 11.09 -7.67 -8.04
CA ILE A 87 10.62 -6.32 -7.77
C ILE A 87 11.33 -5.34 -8.72
N ASP A 88 10.56 -4.41 -9.30
CA ASP A 88 11.15 -3.33 -10.10
C ASP A 88 12.29 -2.63 -9.35
N PRO A 89 13.50 -2.50 -9.93
CA PRO A 89 14.66 -1.98 -9.24
C PRO A 89 14.51 -0.55 -8.71
N GLU A 90 13.74 0.31 -9.41
CA GLU A 90 13.47 1.68 -8.94
C GLU A 90 12.55 1.63 -7.73
N LEU A 91 11.49 0.83 -7.79
CA LEU A 91 10.57 0.63 -6.68
C LEU A 91 11.28 0.03 -5.46
N LEU A 92 12.08 -1.02 -5.67
CA LEU A 92 12.83 -1.68 -4.60
C LEU A 92 13.74 -0.69 -3.87
N ARG A 93 14.47 0.13 -4.62
CA ARG A 93 15.32 1.16 -4.03
C ARG A 93 14.53 2.17 -3.19
N CYS A 94 13.43 2.71 -3.72
CA CYS A 94 12.58 3.63 -2.98
C CYS A 94 12.01 3.00 -1.71
N VAL A 95 11.57 1.75 -1.80
CA VAL A 95 11.03 0.98 -0.67
C VAL A 95 12.10 0.73 0.39
N GLU A 96 13.29 0.31 0.01
CA GLU A 96 14.38 0.09 0.96
C GLU A 96 14.85 1.38 1.62
N ASP A 97 14.87 2.50 0.89
CA ASP A 97 15.21 3.80 1.46
C ASP A 97 14.22 4.20 2.57
N VAL A 98 12.93 3.88 2.41
CA VAL A 98 11.92 4.09 3.45
C VAL A 98 12.05 3.08 4.60
N ILE A 99 12.29 1.79 4.31
CA ILE A 99 12.44 0.73 5.33
C ILE A 99 13.63 1.02 6.24
N PHE A 100 14.74 1.50 5.67
CA PHE A 100 16.00 1.75 6.38
C PHE A 100 16.21 3.20 6.77
N ASP A 101 15.21 4.06 6.58
CA ASP A 101 15.29 5.50 6.92
C ASP A 101 16.59 6.13 6.43
N ARG A 102 16.97 5.84 5.17
CA ARG A 102 18.26 6.27 4.60
C ARG A 102 18.29 7.76 4.26
N ASP A 103 17.12 8.35 4.03
CA ASP A 103 16.98 9.73 3.61
C ASP A 103 15.63 10.30 4.09
N PRO A 104 15.60 11.48 4.70
CA PRO A 104 14.35 12.14 5.11
C PRO A 104 13.33 12.31 3.96
N ALA A 105 13.79 12.45 2.70
CA ALA A 105 12.94 12.55 1.53
C ALA A 105 12.52 11.19 0.93
N ALA A 106 12.89 10.05 1.55
CA ALA A 106 12.59 8.72 1.01
C ALA A 106 11.09 8.48 0.83
N THR A 107 10.28 8.91 1.81
CA THR A 107 8.82 8.79 1.75
C THR A 107 8.22 9.60 0.60
N GLU A 108 8.70 10.83 0.39
CA GLU A 108 8.25 11.70 -0.70
C GLU A 108 8.57 11.08 -2.06
N ARG A 109 9.81 10.58 -2.24
CA ARG A 109 10.21 9.88 -3.47
C ARG A 109 9.35 8.65 -3.77
N LEU A 110 9.02 7.87 -2.75
CA LEU A 110 8.13 6.72 -2.92
C LEU A 110 6.71 7.17 -3.30
N MET A 111 6.21 8.25 -2.72
CA MET A 111 4.92 8.84 -3.10
C MET A 111 4.92 9.38 -4.54
N GLU A 112 5.98 10.04 -4.98
CA GLU A 112 6.14 10.50 -6.37
C GLU A 112 6.18 9.32 -7.35
N TYR A 113 6.86 8.23 -6.99
CA TYR A 113 6.83 6.99 -7.76
C TYR A 113 5.39 6.46 -7.90
N CYS A 114 4.64 6.40 -6.79
CA CYS A 114 3.25 5.97 -6.80
C CYS A 114 2.38 6.84 -7.73
N GLN A 115 2.59 8.15 -7.72
CA GLN A 115 1.86 9.10 -8.55
C GLN A 115 2.16 8.87 -10.03
N ARG A 116 3.43 8.78 -10.40
CA ARG A 116 3.85 8.50 -11.79
C ARG A 116 3.26 7.20 -12.33
N GLN A 117 3.23 6.14 -11.52
CA GLN A 117 2.65 4.87 -11.92
C GLN A 117 1.14 4.96 -12.18
N LYS A 118 0.41 5.73 -11.36
CA LYS A 118 -1.02 5.97 -11.59
C LYS A 118 -1.27 6.74 -12.88
N GLU A 119 -0.51 7.80 -13.13
CA GLU A 119 -0.63 8.61 -14.34
C GLU A 119 -0.35 7.80 -15.60
N MET A 120 0.66 6.93 -15.58
CA MET A 120 0.96 6.02 -16.69
C MET A 120 -0.14 4.99 -16.92
N ALA A 121 -0.73 4.45 -15.86
CA ALA A 121 -1.84 3.50 -15.95
C ALA A 121 -3.11 4.15 -16.51
N ASP A 122 -3.40 5.40 -16.10
CA ASP A 122 -4.55 6.16 -16.60
C ASP A 122 -4.37 6.53 -18.09
N GLN A 123 -3.16 6.85 -18.54
CA GLN A 123 -2.84 7.12 -19.94
C GLN A 123 -2.95 5.86 -20.80
N ALA A 124 -2.45 4.71 -20.33
CA ALA A 124 -2.55 3.45 -21.05
C ALA A 124 -4.02 2.98 -21.21
N GLY A 125 -4.86 3.24 -20.20
CA GLY A 125 -6.30 2.94 -20.27
C GLY A 125 -7.09 3.86 -21.21
N HIS A 126 -6.51 4.98 -21.64
CA HIS A 126 -7.14 5.90 -22.60
C HIS A 126 -6.85 5.52 -24.07
N ASP A 127 -5.68 4.93 -24.34
CA ASP A 127 -5.30 4.50 -25.69
C ASP A 127 -6.04 3.23 -26.16
N GLU A 128 -6.42 2.33 -25.26
CA GLU A 128 -7.18 1.12 -25.63
C GLU A 128 -8.66 1.38 -25.98
N ARG A 129 -9.20 2.59 -25.74
CA ARG A 129 -10.59 2.94 -26.07
C ARG A 129 -10.76 3.55 -27.48
N CYS A 130 -9.70 3.69 -28.24
CA CYS A 130 -9.75 4.36 -29.57
C CYS A 130 -9.77 3.43 -30.79
N SER A 131 -10.07 2.13 -30.64
CA SER A 131 -10.09 1.20 -31.77
C SER A 131 -11.26 0.21 -31.73
N CYS A 132 -12.49 0.71 -31.72
CA CYS A 132 -13.65 -0.05 -32.19
C CYS A 132 -14.71 0.92 -32.67
N HIS A 133 -14.65 1.27 -33.97
CA HIS A 133 -15.85 1.71 -34.68
C HIS A 133 -16.62 0.46 -35.06
N ASP A 134 -17.83 0.28 -34.50
CA ASP A 134 -18.98 0.04 -35.35
C ASP A 134 -20.33 0.21 -34.61
N HIS A 135 -21.22 0.86 -35.33
CA HIS A 135 -22.58 1.20 -35.11
C HIS A 135 -23.45 0.25 -34.26
N THR A 136 -24.14 0.80 -33.25
CA THR A 136 -25.62 0.79 -33.23
C THR A 136 -26.12 1.79 -32.17
N ASP A 137 -27.03 2.66 -32.63
CA ASP A 137 -27.84 3.56 -31.81
C ASP A 137 -28.52 2.85 -30.63
N SER A 138 -28.26 3.31 -29.43
CA SER A 138 -29.28 3.42 -28.40
C SER A 138 -28.89 4.48 -27.37
N HIS A 139 -29.72 5.48 -27.28
CA HIS A 139 -29.70 6.54 -26.26
C HIS A 139 -29.75 5.90 -24.85
N SER A 140 -28.59 5.70 -24.25
CA SER A 140 -28.50 5.43 -22.81
C SER A 140 -28.02 6.71 -22.14
N ARG A 141 -28.96 7.45 -21.52
CA ARG A 141 -28.66 8.46 -20.54
C ARG A 141 -27.71 7.86 -19.49
N PRO A 142 -26.72 8.61 -18.97
CA PRO A 142 -25.93 8.12 -17.85
C PRO A 142 -26.89 7.74 -16.72
N VAL A 143 -26.88 6.47 -16.33
CA VAL A 143 -27.60 5.99 -15.16
C VAL A 143 -27.02 6.77 -13.98
N ARG A 144 -27.81 7.70 -13.42
CA ARG A 144 -27.42 8.37 -12.17
C ARG A 144 -27.37 7.27 -11.12
N GLU A 145 -26.17 6.98 -10.64
CA GLU A 145 -25.99 6.09 -9.50
C GLU A 145 -26.93 6.51 -8.38
N SER A 146 -27.58 5.54 -7.76
CA SER A 146 -28.48 5.82 -6.65
C SER A 146 -27.68 6.43 -5.48
N LEU A 147 -28.33 7.22 -4.64
CA LEU A 147 -27.71 7.80 -3.45
C LEU A 147 -27.03 6.72 -2.58
N GLU A 148 -27.67 5.57 -2.45
CA GLU A 148 -27.15 4.42 -1.71
C GLU A 148 -25.87 3.85 -2.34
N GLU A 149 -25.81 3.75 -3.67
CA GLU A 149 -24.63 3.28 -4.38
C GLU A 149 -23.47 4.28 -4.28
N ARG A 150 -23.74 5.60 -4.35
CA ARG A 150 -22.74 6.64 -4.16
C ARG A 150 -22.15 6.60 -2.75
N LEU A 151 -23.00 6.54 -1.73
CA LEU A 151 -22.57 6.41 -0.34
C LEU A 151 -21.78 5.12 -0.09
N ARG A 152 -22.26 3.99 -0.62
CA ARG A 152 -21.55 2.72 -0.51
C ARG A 152 -20.18 2.78 -1.17
N THR A 153 -20.08 3.36 -2.36
CA THR A 153 -18.83 3.50 -3.10
C THR A 153 -17.86 4.42 -2.35
N ALA A 154 -18.34 5.55 -1.82
CA ALA A 154 -17.52 6.48 -1.04
C ALA A 154 -16.95 5.81 0.22
N LEU A 155 -17.76 5.01 0.93
CA LEU A 155 -17.31 4.29 2.12
C LEU A 155 -16.32 3.17 1.80
N VAL A 156 -16.57 2.40 0.74
CA VAL A 156 -15.69 1.28 0.34
C VAL A 156 -14.35 1.78 -0.20
N LYS A 157 -14.36 2.86 -1.00
CA LYS A 157 -13.16 3.45 -1.60
C LYS A 157 -12.45 4.45 -0.70
N GLY A 158 -13.06 4.86 0.42
CA GLY A 158 -12.51 5.87 1.32
C GLY A 158 -12.43 7.26 0.68
N THR A 159 -13.29 7.58 -0.31
CA THR A 159 -13.32 8.88 -0.98
C THR A 159 -14.28 9.83 -0.28
N SER A 160 -13.79 11.03 0.08
CA SER A 160 -14.59 12.05 0.78
C SER A 160 -15.13 13.15 -0.14
N ALA A 161 -14.76 13.15 -1.43
CA ALA A 161 -15.03 14.27 -2.34
C ALA A 161 -16.53 14.63 -2.47
N THR A 162 -17.41 13.62 -2.46
CA THR A 162 -18.87 13.81 -2.54
C THR A 162 -19.62 13.40 -1.27
N LEU A 163 -18.90 12.80 -0.30
CA LEU A 163 -19.52 12.19 0.87
C LEU A 163 -20.39 13.16 1.69
N ASN A 164 -19.94 14.40 1.88
CA ASN A 164 -20.69 15.40 2.65
C ASN A 164 -22.00 15.79 1.94
N SER A 165 -21.98 15.98 0.62
CA SER A 165 -23.19 16.31 -0.15
C SER A 165 -24.15 15.12 -0.18
N ASP A 166 -23.63 13.90 -0.32
CA ASP A 166 -24.44 12.67 -0.35
C ASP A 166 -25.08 12.37 1.02
N LEU A 167 -24.36 12.68 2.13
CA LEU A 167 -24.90 12.59 3.48
C LEU A 167 -26.01 13.61 3.74
N MET A 168 -25.85 14.86 3.29
CA MET A 168 -26.89 15.88 3.41
C MET A 168 -28.15 15.47 2.62
N GLU A 169 -27.98 14.96 1.40
CA GLU A 169 -29.10 14.43 0.59
C GLU A 169 -29.77 13.24 1.30
N ALA A 170 -29.01 12.37 1.95
CA ALA A 170 -29.58 11.25 2.73
C ALA A 170 -30.38 11.73 3.93
N MET A 171 -29.87 12.74 4.68
CA MET A 171 -30.57 13.31 5.84
C MET A 171 -31.89 14.02 5.48
N GLU A 172 -32.02 14.54 4.28
CA GLU A 172 -33.27 15.14 3.79
C GLU A 172 -34.29 14.10 3.33
N ARG A 173 -33.82 12.90 2.96
CA ARG A 173 -34.63 11.84 2.34
C ARG A 173 -35.16 10.82 3.35
N TYR A 174 -34.46 10.63 4.45
CA TYR A 174 -34.79 9.66 5.50
C TYR A 174 -34.93 10.33 6.87
#